data_cdec2af4987a9669de79d4a1ddd5c64d
#
_entry.id   cdec2af4987a9669de79d4a1ddd5c64d
#
_cell.length_a   1.000
_cell.length_b   1.000
_cell.length_c   1.000
_cell.angle_alpha   90.00
_cell.angle_beta   90.00
_cell.angle_gamma   90.00
#
_symmetry.space_group_name_H-M   'P 1'
#
loop_
_entity.id
_entity.type
_entity.pdbx_description
1 polymer ?
#
loop_
_entity_poly.entity_id
_entity_poly.type
_entity_poly.pdbx_seq_one_letter_code
_entity_poly.pdbx_strand_id
1 'polypeptide(L)'
;IVINKFDAPDVDLEQLLLDLQEVWGPGVLPINLPANNRSIVIDCFDKDEGEADILSVGEVHRAFIEKIIEQDDEMLEHYLEEGSVDPRTLHPLITKALREGTVIPVCFVSAKNLIGIRDFMKVIIRHLPSPAEANDALFIHADGTPFITRPEKDLPVVAQVFKVVNDPYIGKIGIFRVHQGTIQKDTTLYVDDNKKGVKAAHPLLLQGKNTTETDFLSPGDIGALAKIDELTYGSILHSDPNLCDVRMRPINFPKPMFGLAIAPSRRGDEARMGEVLNKMLSEDPTMAVDHDAVLNETVIRGLTEMHVRSILDRMKVNFKLEVVTGTPSVPYRETITAPEGHARHKKQTGGAGQFGEVYLRIEPLERGAGFEFHDEVKGGVIPFNLIPAVEKGVREVLDSGYLAGYPIQDVKVTVYDGKSHPVDSKEVAFVAAGRKAFLDALANAQPKILEPIVRIEITAPDMYMGDLAGDLASRRGQVSGTDSLPGGLMEITGVVPLSELDGY
;
A
#
# COMPACT_ATOMS: atom_id res chain seq x y z
N ILE A 1 -5.15 -1.54 26.13
CA ILE A 1 -6.41 -0.90 25.64
C ILE A 1 -6.78 0.23 26.62
N VAL A 2 -7.27 1.37 26.12
CA VAL A 2 -7.73 2.48 26.97
C VAL A 2 -9.18 2.79 26.62
N ILE A 3 -10.08 2.53 27.56
CA ILE A 3 -11.49 2.86 27.46
C ILE A 3 -11.71 4.27 28.00
N ASN A 4 -11.79 5.24 27.08
CA ASN A 4 -12.06 6.63 27.43
C ASN A 4 -13.57 6.88 27.54
N LYS A 5 -13.96 7.90 28.32
CA LYS A 5 -15.37 8.28 28.57
C LYS A 5 -16.18 7.19 29.28
N PHE A 6 -15.55 6.34 30.10
CA PHE A 6 -16.24 5.30 30.83
C PHE A 6 -17.32 5.85 31.79
N ASP A 7 -17.21 7.13 32.15
CA ASP A 7 -18.16 7.89 32.97
C ASP A 7 -19.45 8.30 32.22
N ALA A 8 -19.59 7.97 30.92
CA ALA A 8 -20.84 8.16 30.20
C ALA A 8 -21.93 7.22 30.72
N PRO A 9 -23.17 7.72 30.96
CA PRO A 9 -24.23 6.93 31.61
C PRO A 9 -24.76 5.77 30.77
N ASP A 10 -24.70 5.89 29.45
CA ASP A 10 -25.37 5.00 28.50
C ASP A 10 -24.47 3.85 28.00
N VAL A 11 -23.32 3.61 28.63
CA VAL A 11 -22.37 2.57 28.22
C VAL A 11 -22.42 1.39 29.18
N ASP A 12 -22.66 0.19 28.65
CA ASP A 12 -22.50 -1.06 29.37
C ASP A 12 -21.01 -1.47 29.35
N LEU A 13 -20.33 -1.28 30.47
CA LEU A 13 -18.90 -1.52 30.58
C LEU A 13 -18.54 -3.00 30.73
N GLU A 14 -19.46 -3.82 31.31
CA GLU A 14 -19.26 -5.26 31.42
C GLU A 14 -19.38 -5.90 30.05
N GLN A 15 -20.43 -5.57 29.29
CA GLN A 15 -20.60 -6.07 27.94
C GLN A 15 -19.42 -5.64 27.04
N LEU A 16 -18.96 -4.40 27.16
CA LEU A 16 -17.80 -3.92 26.41
C LEU A 16 -16.53 -4.73 26.69
N LEU A 17 -16.30 -5.14 27.95
CA LEU A 17 -15.16 -6.00 28.29
C LEU A 17 -15.30 -7.39 27.66
N LEU A 18 -16.52 -7.96 27.67
CA LEU A 18 -16.78 -9.23 27.02
C LEU A 18 -16.56 -9.18 25.52
N ASP A 19 -17.03 -8.13 24.86
CA ASP A 19 -16.82 -7.90 23.42
C ASP A 19 -15.32 -7.77 23.10
N LEU A 20 -14.56 -7.08 23.96
CA LEU A 20 -13.10 -6.98 23.80
C LEU A 20 -12.39 -8.33 23.97
N GLN A 21 -12.86 -9.17 24.91
CA GLN A 21 -12.33 -10.52 25.12
C GLN A 21 -12.71 -11.47 23.97
N GLU A 22 -13.88 -11.32 23.38
CA GLU A 22 -14.29 -12.09 22.19
C GLU A 22 -13.35 -11.80 21.00
N VAL A 23 -12.96 -10.54 20.81
CA VAL A 23 -12.12 -10.14 19.69
C VAL A 23 -10.64 -10.47 19.90
N TRP A 24 -10.09 -10.22 21.11
CA TRP A 24 -8.65 -10.33 21.38
C TRP A 24 -8.25 -11.43 22.37
N GLY A 25 -9.23 -12.21 22.80
CA GLY A 25 -9.01 -13.38 23.66
C GLY A 25 -9.02 -13.07 25.16
N PRO A 26 -8.90 -14.14 25.99
CA PRO A 26 -9.03 -14.06 27.44
C PRO A 26 -7.89 -13.35 28.16
N GLY A 27 -6.83 -12.98 27.44
CA GLY A 27 -5.73 -12.16 27.97
C GLY A 27 -6.09 -10.67 28.14
N VAL A 28 -7.26 -10.24 27.64
CA VAL A 28 -7.79 -8.89 27.85
C VAL A 28 -8.32 -8.76 29.28
N LEU A 29 -7.56 -8.08 30.12
CA LEU A 29 -7.85 -7.97 31.56
C LEU A 29 -7.83 -6.51 32.03
N PRO A 30 -8.83 -6.06 32.80
CA PRO A 30 -8.79 -4.72 33.36
C PRO A 30 -7.71 -4.59 34.43
N ILE A 31 -6.92 -3.53 34.35
CA ILE A 31 -5.91 -3.19 35.37
C ILE A 31 -6.44 -2.18 36.39
N ASN A 32 -7.50 -1.50 36.06
CA ASN A 32 -8.28 -0.68 36.98
C ASN A 32 -9.78 -0.86 36.72
N LEU A 33 -10.61 -0.62 37.73
CA LEU A 33 -12.05 -0.73 37.64
C LEU A 33 -12.74 0.59 38.06
N PRO A 34 -13.83 0.98 37.38
CA PRO A 34 -14.70 2.07 37.80
C PRO A 34 -15.30 1.81 39.18
N ALA A 35 -15.40 2.87 39.98
CA ALA A 35 -15.98 2.82 41.32
C ALA A 35 -16.70 4.12 41.68
N ASN A 36 -17.55 4.05 42.72
CA ASN A 36 -18.31 5.17 43.25
C ASN A 36 -19.14 5.88 42.15
N ASN A 37 -20.00 5.12 41.48
CA ASN A 37 -20.81 5.58 40.34
C ASN A 37 -19.96 6.25 39.25
N ARG A 38 -18.87 5.59 38.84
CA ARG A 38 -17.95 6.04 37.78
C ARG A 38 -17.22 7.36 38.05
N SER A 39 -17.14 7.77 39.32
CA SER A 39 -16.46 9.00 39.69
C SER A 39 -14.97 8.85 40.02
N ILE A 40 -14.53 7.61 40.26
CA ILE A 40 -13.13 7.23 40.50
C ILE A 40 -12.82 5.90 39.83
N VAL A 41 -11.54 5.52 39.83
CA VAL A 41 -11.10 4.14 39.48
C VAL A 41 -10.32 3.55 40.65
N ILE A 42 -10.39 2.23 40.79
CA ILE A 42 -9.59 1.44 41.72
C ILE A 42 -8.52 0.70 40.91
N ASP A 43 -7.27 0.83 41.33
CA ASP A 43 -6.15 0.09 40.73
C ASP A 43 -6.21 -1.37 41.23
N CYS A 44 -6.46 -2.29 40.32
CA CYS A 44 -6.59 -3.73 40.61
C CYS A 44 -5.23 -4.46 40.54
N PHE A 45 -4.16 -3.80 40.12
CA PHE A 45 -2.83 -4.39 40.19
C PHE A 45 -2.22 -4.24 41.59
N ASP A 46 -2.31 -3.05 42.20
CA ASP A 46 -1.77 -2.77 43.50
C ASP A 46 -2.76 -3.17 44.65
N LYS A 47 -4.03 -3.42 44.37
CA LYS A 47 -5.09 -3.71 45.34
C LYS A 47 -5.88 -4.94 45.02
N ASP A 48 -6.12 -5.75 46.02
CA ASP A 48 -6.95 -6.96 45.99
C ASP A 48 -8.34 -6.77 46.65
N GLU A 49 -8.59 -5.60 47.30
CA GLU A 49 -9.84 -5.25 47.94
C GLU A 49 -10.38 -3.90 47.47
N GLY A 50 -11.69 -3.76 47.43
CA GLY A 50 -12.40 -2.53 47.10
C GLY A 50 -13.79 -2.78 46.55
N GLU A 51 -14.67 -1.78 46.62
CA GLU A 51 -16.01 -1.80 46.02
C GLU A 51 -15.93 -1.11 44.64
N ALA A 52 -15.98 -1.89 43.56
CA ALA A 52 -16.08 -1.39 42.19
C ALA A 52 -17.53 -1.42 41.69
N ASP A 53 -17.83 -0.59 40.69
CA ASP A 53 -19.17 -0.50 40.08
C ASP A 53 -19.43 -1.70 39.13
N ILE A 54 -18.38 -2.34 38.66
CA ILE A 54 -18.40 -3.52 37.80
C ILE A 54 -17.36 -4.51 38.33
N LEU A 55 -17.58 -5.79 38.21
CA LEU A 55 -16.68 -6.87 38.62
C LEU A 55 -16.12 -6.74 40.06
N SER A 56 -15.58 -7.83 40.58
CA SER A 56 -14.91 -7.86 41.89
C SER A 56 -13.43 -7.48 41.73
N VAL A 57 -12.97 -6.52 42.54
CA VAL A 57 -11.55 -6.09 42.54
C VAL A 57 -10.63 -7.28 42.83
N GLY A 58 -10.96 -8.11 43.81
CA GLY A 58 -10.14 -9.29 44.17
C GLY A 58 -10.14 -10.38 43.12
N GLU A 59 -11.22 -10.56 42.37
CA GLU A 59 -11.26 -11.53 41.25
C GLU A 59 -10.40 -11.04 40.09
N VAL A 60 -10.52 -9.76 39.75
CA VAL A 60 -9.72 -9.13 38.68
C VAL A 60 -8.23 -9.13 39.04
N HIS A 61 -7.89 -8.78 40.29
CA HIS A 61 -6.51 -8.86 40.78
C HIS A 61 -5.94 -10.27 40.62
N ARG A 62 -6.65 -11.29 41.10
CA ARG A 62 -6.23 -12.70 40.98
C ARG A 62 -6.04 -13.10 39.52
N ALA A 63 -7.04 -12.86 38.68
CA ALA A 63 -6.97 -13.23 37.25
C ALA A 63 -5.77 -12.58 36.55
N PHE A 64 -5.46 -11.31 36.92
CA PHE A 64 -4.32 -10.59 36.35
C PHE A 64 -2.98 -11.20 36.82
N ILE A 65 -2.85 -11.49 38.11
CA ILE A 65 -1.64 -12.10 38.68
C ILE A 65 -1.42 -13.53 38.14
N GLU A 66 -2.45 -14.36 38.13
CA GLU A 66 -2.38 -15.72 37.60
C GLU A 66 -1.94 -15.72 36.13
N LYS A 67 -2.48 -14.81 35.33
CA LYS A 67 -2.12 -14.71 33.91
C LYS A 67 -0.68 -14.30 33.66
N ILE A 68 -0.10 -13.51 34.56
CA ILE A 68 1.30 -13.10 34.51
C ILE A 68 2.21 -14.26 34.92
N ILE A 69 1.86 -14.96 36.00
CA ILE A 69 2.66 -16.05 36.57
C ILE A 69 2.66 -17.28 35.64
N GLU A 70 1.61 -17.53 34.87
CA GLU A 70 1.58 -18.56 33.81
C GLU A 70 2.77 -18.48 32.82
N GLN A 71 3.50 -17.37 32.80
CA GLN A 71 4.69 -17.19 31.94
C GLN A 71 5.98 -17.81 32.51
N ASP A 72 5.94 -18.32 33.74
CA ASP A 72 7.11 -18.87 34.46
C ASP A 72 6.70 -20.01 35.38
N ASP A 73 7.13 -21.24 35.04
CA ASP A 73 6.75 -22.46 35.74
C ASP A 73 7.20 -22.46 37.21
N GLU A 74 8.38 -21.90 37.54
CA GLU A 74 8.90 -21.85 38.92
C GLU A 74 8.05 -20.89 39.79
N MET A 75 7.67 -19.76 39.22
CA MET A 75 6.80 -18.79 39.89
C MET A 75 5.39 -19.31 40.08
N LEU A 76 4.90 -20.10 39.13
CA LEU A 76 3.59 -20.75 39.21
C LEU A 76 3.57 -21.78 40.36
N GLU A 77 4.60 -22.62 40.48
CA GLU A 77 4.72 -23.58 41.60
C GLU A 77 4.78 -22.83 42.95
N HIS A 78 5.61 -21.80 43.06
CA HIS A 78 5.73 -20.98 44.28
C HIS A 78 4.38 -20.35 44.68
N TYR A 79 3.63 -19.81 43.71
CA TYR A 79 2.33 -19.22 43.96
C TYR A 79 1.29 -20.25 44.43
N LEU A 80 1.32 -21.46 43.87
CA LEU A 80 0.44 -22.53 44.26
C LEU A 80 0.74 -23.04 45.70
N GLU A 81 2.00 -22.96 46.13
CA GLU A 81 2.42 -23.38 47.47
C GLU A 81 2.16 -22.29 48.54
N GLU A 82 2.48 -21.03 48.25
CA GLU A 82 2.43 -19.95 49.23
C GLU A 82 1.17 -19.06 49.15
N GLY A 83 0.44 -19.12 48.02
CA GLY A 83 -0.77 -18.34 47.79
C GLY A 83 -0.54 -16.85 47.54
N SER A 84 0.73 -16.39 47.51
CA SER A 84 1.08 -14.99 47.26
C SER A 84 2.45 -14.87 46.60
N VAL A 85 2.67 -13.78 45.84
CA VAL A 85 3.95 -13.47 45.19
C VAL A 85 4.34 -12.03 45.51
N ASP A 86 5.64 -11.79 45.71
CA ASP A 86 6.16 -10.42 45.91
C ASP A 86 5.95 -9.62 44.61
N PRO A 87 5.23 -8.50 44.64
CA PRO A 87 5.03 -7.64 43.49
C PRO A 87 6.29 -7.21 42.75
N ARG A 88 7.45 -7.21 43.44
CA ARG A 88 8.75 -6.82 42.86
C ARG A 88 9.26 -7.87 41.86
N THR A 89 8.93 -9.14 42.07
CA THR A 89 9.34 -10.24 41.19
C THR A 89 8.45 -10.34 39.94
N LEU A 90 7.27 -9.72 39.98
CA LEU A 90 6.32 -9.73 38.86
C LEU A 90 6.72 -8.79 37.71
N HIS A 91 7.53 -7.74 37.99
CA HIS A 91 7.82 -6.73 36.95
C HIS A 91 8.44 -7.29 35.67
N PRO A 92 9.45 -8.17 35.68
CA PRO A 92 9.99 -8.77 34.46
C PRO A 92 8.95 -9.62 33.72
N LEU A 93 8.10 -10.35 34.47
CA LEU A 93 7.07 -11.23 33.91
C LEU A 93 5.93 -10.41 33.27
N ILE A 94 5.53 -9.29 33.87
CA ILE A 94 4.56 -8.38 33.30
C ILE A 94 5.08 -7.84 31.96
N THR A 95 6.32 -7.31 31.97
CA THR A 95 6.96 -6.78 30.76
C THR A 95 7.02 -7.82 29.65
N LYS A 96 7.36 -9.08 30.01
CA LYS A 96 7.33 -10.20 29.08
C LYS A 96 5.92 -10.49 28.56
N ALA A 97 4.93 -10.62 29.45
CA ALA A 97 3.54 -10.89 29.08
C ALA A 97 2.92 -9.81 28.17
N LEU A 98 3.22 -8.54 28.44
CA LEU A 98 2.80 -7.41 27.61
C LEU A 98 3.48 -7.44 26.24
N ARG A 99 4.76 -7.72 26.20
CA ARG A 99 5.54 -7.82 24.96
C ARG A 99 5.06 -8.95 24.05
N GLU A 100 4.74 -10.10 24.63
CA GLU A 100 4.24 -11.26 23.92
C GLU A 100 2.73 -11.19 23.61
N GLY A 101 2.03 -10.23 24.22
CA GLY A 101 0.59 -10.03 24.03
C GLY A 101 -0.27 -11.09 24.74
N THR A 102 0.28 -11.85 25.68
CA THR A 102 -0.45 -12.83 26.49
C THR A 102 -1.34 -12.15 27.54
N VAL A 103 -0.97 -10.94 27.95
CA VAL A 103 -1.79 -10.02 28.76
C VAL A 103 -1.99 -8.72 27.99
N ILE A 104 -3.23 -8.32 27.86
CA ILE A 104 -3.64 -7.04 27.25
C ILE A 104 -4.37 -6.22 28.29
N PRO A 105 -3.69 -5.28 29.00
CA PRO A 105 -4.29 -4.53 30.06
C PRO A 105 -5.35 -3.55 29.54
N VAL A 106 -6.50 -3.47 30.22
CA VAL A 106 -7.56 -2.51 29.95
C VAL A 106 -7.56 -1.44 31.04
N CYS A 107 -7.45 -0.17 30.65
CA CYS A 107 -7.51 0.98 31.52
C CYS A 107 -8.80 1.76 31.28
N PHE A 108 -9.59 1.97 32.31
CA PHE A 108 -10.72 2.88 32.28
C PHE A 108 -10.26 4.29 32.63
N VAL A 109 -10.57 5.26 31.74
CA VAL A 109 -10.20 6.67 31.92
C VAL A 109 -11.34 7.60 31.47
N SER A 110 -11.40 8.77 32.08
CA SER A 110 -12.15 9.92 31.55
C SER A 110 -11.21 11.09 31.36
N ALA A 111 -10.81 11.33 30.12
CA ALA A 111 -9.90 12.44 29.81
C ALA A 111 -10.54 13.80 30.09
N LYS A 112 -11.86 13.94 29.92
CA LYS A 112 -12.60 15.17 30.20
C LYS A 112 -12.62 15.51 31.67
N ASN A 113 -12.85 14.52 32.54
CA ASN A 113 -12.98 14.68 33.98
C ASN A 113 -11.70 14.32 34.73
N LEU A 114 -10.62 13.96 34.01
CA LEU A 114 -9.30 13.58 34.53
C LEU A 114 -9.35 12.35 35.49
N ILE A 115 -10.35 11.50 35.35
CA ILE A 115 -10.50 10.29 36.16
C ILE A 115 -9.65 9.16 35.56
N GLY A 116 -8.88 8.43 36.36
CA GLY A 116 -8.03 7.31 35.95
C GLY A 116 -6.80 7.70 35.12
N ILE A 117 -6.61 8.98 34.78
CA ILE A 117 -5.47 9.43 33.97
C ILE A 117 -4.15 9.22 34.72
N ARG A 118 -4.11 9.52 35.99
CA ARG A 118 -2.89 9.31 36.80
C ARG A 118 -2.54 7.83 36.92
N ASP A 119 -3.55 6.96 37.02
CA ASP A 119 -3.36 5.51 37.11
C ASP A 119 -2.89 4.96 35.74
N PHE A 120 -3.45 5.43 34.64
CA PHE A 120 -2.95 5.12 33.31
C PHE A 120 -1.48 5.55 33.11
N MET A 121 -1.10 6.72 33.57
CA MET A 121 0.32 7.15 33.51
C MET A 121 1.23 6.25 34.33
N LYS A 122 0.77 5.75 35.50
CA LYS A 122 1.53 4.77 36.30
C LYS A 122 1.71 3.45 35.51
N VAL A 123 0.68 2.97 34.81
CA VAL A 123 0.76 1.76 33.98
C VAL A 123 1.85 1.94 32.91
N ILE A 124 1.87 3.09 32.22
CA ILE A 124 2.90 3.38 31.21
C ILE A 124 4.30 3.34 31.83
N ILE A 125 4.51 4.01 32.97
CA ILE A 125 5.83 4.14 33.58
C ILE A 125 6.33 2.82 34.19
N ARG A 126 5.42 2.02 34.76
CA ARG A 126 5.80 0.83 35.54
C ARG A 126 5.82 -0.46 34.70
N HIS A 127 4.95 -0.58 33.69
CA HIS A 127 4.66 -1.88 33.09
C HIS A 127 4.97 -1.94 31.59
N LEU A 128 4.93 -0.82 30.85
CA LEU A 128 5.27 -0.87 29.43
C LEU A 128 6.78 -1.05 29.25
N PRO A 129 7.19 -1.92 28.28
CA PRO A 129 8.59 -2.18 28.01
C PRO A 129 9.32 -0.91 27.52
N SER A 130 10.52 -0.71 27.99
CA SER A 130 11.45 0.27 27.43
C SER A 130 11.95 -0.19 26.03
N PRO A 131 12.59 0.68 25.24
CA PRO A 131 13.20 0.30 23.97
C PRO A 131 14.21 -0.87 24.05
N ALA A 132 14.85 -1.05 25.22
CA ALA A 132 15.78 -2.15 25.46
C ALA A 132 15.08 -3.48 25.78
N GLU A 133 13.85 -3.43 26.24
CA GLU A 133 13.03 -4.59 26.65
C GLU A 133 11.95 -4.94 25.62
N ALA A 134 11.73 -4.08 24.62
CA ALA A 134 10.74 -4.27 23.57
C ALA A 134 11.10 -5.46 22.66
N ASN A 135 10.13 -5.90 21.88
CA ASN A 135 10.39 -6.92 20.84
C ASN A 135 11.47 -6.42 19.87
N ASP A 136 12.32 -7.34 19.42
CA ASP A 136 13.29 -7.05 18.39
C ASP A 136 12.61 -6.46 17.16
N ALA A 137 13.21 -5.39 16.63
CA ALA A 137 12.75 -4.85 15.37
C ALA A 137 12.94 -5.91 14.26
N LEU A 138 11.95 -6.01 13.39
CA LEU A 138 11.93 -7.02 12.34
C LEU A 138 12.82 -6.60 11.15
N PHE A 139 14.14 -6.52 11.39
CA PHE A 139 15.12 -6.31 10.33
C PHE A 139 15.57 -7.63 9.73
N ILE A 140 15.86 -7.59 8.45
CA ILE A 140 16.37 -8.74 7.67
C ILE A 140 17.49 -8.28 6.74
N HIS A 141 18.40 -9.17 6.46
CA HIS A 141 19.34 -9.03 5.35
C HIS A 141 18.66 -9.29 4.00
N ALA A 142 19.33 -8.95 2.91
CA ALA A 142 18.81 -9.17 1.56
C ALA A 142 18.53 -10.65 1.25
N ASP A 143 19.22 -11.58 1.91
CA ASP A 143 19.00 -13.03 1.82
C ASP A 143 17.83 -13.55 2.68
N GLY A 144 17.14 -12.65 3.41
CA GLY A 144 16.01 -12.96 4.28
C GLY A 144 16.41 -13.42 5.69
N THR A 145 17.69 -13.50 6.01
CA THR A 145 18.14 -13.83 7.38
C THR A 145 17.85 -12.70 8.35
N PRO A 146 17.43 -12.98 9.59
CA PRO A 146 17.17 -11.94 10.59
C PRO A 146 18.42 -11.15 10.94
N PHE A 147 18.29 -9.82 11.02
CA PHE A 147 19.27 -8.91 11.59
C PHE A 147 18.74 -8.37 12.92
N ILE A 148 19.44 -8.70 14.02
CA ILE A 148 19.04 -8.30 15.37
C ILE A 148 19.80 -7.03 15.76
N THR A 149 19.08 -5.95 15.99
CA THR A 149 19.63 -4.69 16.53
C THR A 149 19.85 -4.81 18.03
N ARG A 150 20.89 -4.13 18.52
CA ARG A 150 21.17 -4.02 19.95
C ARG A 150 21.12 -2.55 20.36
N PRO A 151 20.40 -2.18 21.40
CA PRO A 151 20.26 -0.77 21.85
C PRO A 151 21.54 -0.26 22.53
N GLU A 152 22.70 -0.53 21.93
CA GLU A 152 24.01 -0.12 22.39
C GLU A 152 24.49 1.14 21.64
N LYS A 153 25.02 2.13 22.38
CA LYS A 153 25.38 3.46 21.84
C LYS A 153 26.62 3.44 20.95
N ASP A 154 27.52 2.51 21.18
CA ASP A 154 28.85 2.46 20.52
C ASP A 154 28.87 1.60 19.25
N LEU A 155 27.77 0.94 18.93
CA LEU A 155 27.62 0.17 17.70
C LEU A 155 27.37 1.08 16.48
N PRO A 156 27.60 0.57 15.27
CA PRO A 156 27.19 1.28 14.06
C PRO A 156 25.71 1.66 14.11
N VAL A 157 25.37 2.85 13.64
CA VAL A 157 24.00 3.33 13.63
C VAL A 157 23.12 2.46 12.77
N VAL A 158 21.95 2.10 13.30
CA VAL A 158 20.79 1.58 12.55
C VAL A 158 19.56 2.33 13.02
N ALA A 159 18.95 3.08 12.12
CA ALA A 159 17.73 3.83 12.40
C ALA A 159 16.73 3.65 11.25
N GLN A 160 15.46 3.58 11.58
CA GLN A 160 14.37 3.33 10.64
C GLN A 160 13.52 4.57 10.46
N VAL A 161 13.35 4.99 9.21
CA VAL A 161 12.42 6.05 8.82
C VAL A 161 11.00 5.46 8.78
N PHE A 162 10.14 5.90 9.68
CA PHE A 162 8.76 5.42 9.74
C PHE A 162 7.75 6.48 9.28
N LYS A 163 8.19 7.71 9.03
CA LYS A 163 7.34 8.77 8.51
C LYS A 163 8.15 9.78 7.71
N VAL A 164 7.59 10.22 6.61
CA VAL A 164 8.12 11.32 5.80
C VAL A 164 7.08 12.44 5.77
N VAL A 165 7.54 13.69 5.87
CA VAL A 165 6.71 14.89 5.79
C VAL A 165 7.40 15.87 4.85
N ASN A 166 6.64 16.49 3.95
CA ASN A 166 7.14 17.58 3.11
C ASN A 166 6.66 18.92 3.66
N ASP A 167 7.52 19.57 4.44
CA ASP A 167 7.26 20.89 4.97
C ASP A 167 7.50 21.96 3.90
N PRO A 168 6.61 22.94 3.70
CA PRO A 168 6.78 23.97 2.68
C PRO A 168 8.03 24.85 2.83
N TYR A 169 8.56 24.96 4.05
CA TYR A 169 9.70 25.85 4.38
C TYR A 169 11.00 25.07 4.60
N ILE A 170 10.92 23.93 5.26
CA ILE A 170 12.08 23.11 5.63
C ILE A 170 12.42 22.13 4.50
N GLY A 171 11.42 21.73 3.71
CA GLY A 171 11.55 20.69 2.69
C GLY A 171 11.19 19.30 3.24
N LYS A 172 11.75 18.26 2.65
CA LYS A 172 11.51 16.88 3.05
C LYS A 172 12.14 16.58 4.40
N ILE A 173 11.36 16.04 5.33
CA ILE A 173 11.75 15.66 6.68
C ILE A 173 11.48 14.16 6.84
N GLY A 174 12.52 13.37 7.08
CA GLY A 174 12.40 11.97 7.47
C GLY A 174 12.43 11.83 8.97
N ILE A 175 11.37 11.27 9.54
CA ILE A 175 11.24 10.98 10.97
C ILE A 175 11.57 9.52 11.19
N PHE A 176 12.51 9.26 12.08
CA PHE A 176 13.05 7.91 12.29
C PHE A 176 13.20 7.59 13.78
N ARG A 177 13.27 6.30 14.08
CA ARG A 177 13.68 5.77 15.37
C ARG A 177 15.09 5.21 15.28
N VAL A 178 15.94 5.55 16.24
CA VAL A 178 17.26 4.94 16.41
C VAL A 178 17.10 3.60 17.13
N HIS A 179 17.51 2.51 16.50
CA HIS A 179 17.49 1.16 17.08
C HIS A 179 18.85 0.77 17.68
N GLN A 180 19.93 1.26 17.09
CA GLN A 180 21.31 0.94 17.46
C GLN A 180 22.23 2.11 17.13
N GLY A 181 23.30 2.28 17.91
CA GLY A 181 24.30 3.33 17.72
C GLY A 181 23.80 4.72 18.12
N THR A 182 24.64 5.72 17.98
CA THR A 182 24.32 7.12 18.31
C THR A 182 24.49 7.99 17.07
N ILE A 183 23.47 8.74 16.70
CA ILE A 183 23.56 9.77 15.67
C ILE A 183 23.99 11.07 16.33
N GLN A 184 25.17 11.54 16.00
CA GLN A 184 25.67 12.85 16.44
C GLN A 184 25.60 13.85 15.28
N LYS A 185 25.73 15.11 15.60
CA LYS A 185 25.89 16.15 14.59
C LYS A 185 27.07 15.80 13.66
N ASP A 186 26.84 15.96 12.35
CA ASP A 186 27.79 15.65 11.27
C ASP A 186 28.13 14.15 11.10
N THR A 187 27.44 13.23 11.79
CA THR A 187 27.55 11.80 11.51
C THR A 187 27.27 11.52 10.03
N THR A 188 28.14 10.77 9.38
CA THR A 188 27.89 10.30 8.02
C THR A 188 26.98 9.10 8.07
N LEU A 189 25.85 9.19 7.40
CA LEU A 189 24.84 8.13 7.29
C LEU A 189 24.67 7.74 5.82
N TYR A 190 24.35 6.48 5.61
CA TYR A 190 23.93 5.93 4.32
C TYR A 190 22.43 5.64 4.36
N VAL A 191 21.75 5.80 3.25
CA VAL A 191 20.31 5.51 3.12
C VAL A 191 20.17 4.23 2.29
N ASP A 192 19.66 3.19 2.90
CA ASP A 192 19.47 1.86 2.27
C ASP A 192 20.77 1.35 1.61
N ASP A 193 20.73 1.03 0.33
CA ASP A 193 21.88 0.57 -0.46
C ASP A 193 22.67 1.71 -1.17
N ASN A 194 22.31 2.97 -0.87
CA ASN A 194 22.97 4.10 -1.50
C ASN A 194 24.43 4.23 -0.98
N LYS A 195 25.38 4.13 -1.88
CA LYS A 195 26.82 4.25 -1.57
C LYS A 195 27.26 5.66 -1.24
N LYS A 196 26.41 6.67 -1.52
CA LYS A 196 26.69 8.06 -1.22
C LYS A 196 26.22 8.37 0.20
N GLY A 197 27.17 8.63 1.09
CA GLY A 197 26.87 9.07 2.45
C GLY A 197 26.28 10.48 2.48
N VAL A 198 25.33 10.69 3.36
CA VAL A 198 24.72 11.98 3.70
C VAL A 198 25.12 12.37 5.12
N LYS A 199 25.32 13.66 5.37
CA LYS A 199 25.66 14.13 6.72
C LYS A 199 24.41 14.47 7.52
N ALA A 200 24.34 13.99 8.75
CA ALA A 200 23.34 14.38 9.74
C ALA A 200 23.71 15.76 10.32
N ALA A 201 23.64 16.82 9.50
CA ALA A 201 24.11 18.13 9.89
C ALA A 201 23.36 18.73 11.08
N HIS A 202 22.04 18.53 11.13
CA HIS A 202 21.13 19.06 12.14
C HIS A 202 20.11 17.98 12.55
N PRO A 203 20.46 17.06 13.49
CA PRO A 203 19.47 16.16 14.07
C PRO A 203 18.43 16.96 14.84
N LEU A 204 17.14 16.59 14.66
CA LEU A 204 15.99 17.30 15.20
C LEU A 204 15.22 16.42 16.19
N LEU A 205 14.81 16.99 17.30
CA LEU A 205 13.74 16.49 18.14
C LEU A 205 12.43 17.15 17.73
N LEU A 206 11.34 16.37 17.80
CA LEU A 206 10.02 16.78 17.31
C LEU A 206 9.01 16.77 18.48
N GLN A 207 8.25 17.85 18.59
CA GLN A 207 7.11 17.91 19.50
C GLN A 207 5.95 18.67 18.81
N GLY A 208 4.99 17.94 18.28
CA GLY A 208 3.94 18.53 17.47
C GLY A 208 4.51 19.20 16.20
N LYS A 209 4.29 20.51 16.07
CA LYS A 209 4.86 21.33 14.97
C LYS A 209 6.24 21.91 15.29
N ASN A 210 6.67 21.80 16.52
CA ASN A 210 7.93 22.39 16.95
C ASN A 210 9.08 21.41 16.70
N THR A 211 10.17 21.94 16.17
CA THR A 211 11.42 21.21 15.96
C THR A 211 12.52 21.90 16.78
N THR A 212 13.34 21.13 17.45
CA THR A 212 14.51 21.61 18.20
C THR A 212 15.74 20.85 17.78
N GLU A 213 16.82 21.53 17.46
CA GLU A 213 18.09 20.87 17.17
C GLU A 213 18.64 20.19 18.42
N THR A 214 19.25 19.02 18.22
CA THR A 214 19.95 18.27 19.26
C THR A 214 21.34 17.87 18.81
N ASP A 215 22.27 17.74 19.76
CA ASP A 215 23.64 17.33 19.46
C ASP A 215 23.73 15.81 19.18
N PHE A 216 22.83 15.02 19.74
CA PHE A 216 22.82 13.57 19.56
C PHE A 216 21.42 12.95 19.69
N LEU A 217 21.26 11.77 19.11
CA LEU A 217 20.12 10.86 19.27
C LEU A 217 20.66 9.47 19.60
N SER A 218 20.17 8.90 20.68
CA SER A 218 20.58 7.59 21.24
C SER A 218 19.59 6.48 20.82
N PRO A 219 19.94 5.19 21.01
CA PRO A 219 19.00 4.10 20.80
C PRO A 219 17.72 4.28 21.59
N GLY A 220 16.58 4.13 20.91
CA GLY A 220 15.24 4.36 21.43
C GLY A 220 14.68 5.76 21.16
N ASP A 221 15.53 6.74 20.86
CA ASP A 221 15.08 8.10 20.53
C ASP A 221 14.38 8.13 19.16
N ILE A 222 13.39 9.01 19.08
CA ILE A 222 12.74 9.41 17.83
C ILE A 222 13.26 10.79 17.46
N GLY A 223 13.87 10.88 16.30
CA GLY A 223 14.37 12.13 15.77
C GLY A 223 14.01 12.32 14.30
N ALA A 224 14.51 13.41 13.72
CA ALA A 224 14.33 13.69 12.32
C ALA A 224 15.58 14.28 11.66
N LEU A 225 15.68 14.04 10.36
CA LEU A 225 16.63 14.72 9.48
C LEU A 225 15.87 15.39 8.35
N ALA A 226 16.29 16.60 8.01
CA ALA A 226 15.69 17.37 6.95
C ALA A 226 16.60 17.47 5.71
N LYS A 227 15.99 17.75 4.54
CA LYS A 227 16.69 18.01 3.27
C LYS A 227 17.51 16.82 2.75
N ILE A 228 17.03 15.61 2.97
CA ILE A 228 17.58 14.39 2.39
C ILE A 228 16.50 13.82 1.47
N ASP A 229 16.67 13.99 0.17
CA ASP A 229 15.65 13.64 -0.83
C ASP A 229 15.48 12.14 -1.01
N GLU A 230 16.53 11.37 -0.70
CA GLU A 230 16.56 9.91 -0.79
C GLU A 230 15.67 9.22 0.25
N LEU A 231 15.31 9.90 1.37
CA LEU A 231 14.50 9.29 2.41
C LEU A 231 13.09 8.97 1.93
N THR A 232 12.67 7.74 2.16
CA THR A 232 11.31 7.26 1.93
C THR A 232 10.79 6.55 3.17
N TYR A 233 9.50 6.27 3.20
CA TYR A 233 8.94 5.40 4.24
C TYR A 233 9.64 4.03 4.21
N GLY A 234 10.09 3.57 5.37
CA GLY A 234 10.78 2.29 5.52
C GLY A 234 12.28 2.32 5.27
N SER A 235 12.85 3.45 4.81
CA SER A 235 14.29 3.59 4.62
C SER A 235 15.07 3.33 5.90
N ILE A 236 16.21 2.66 5.78
CA ILE A 236 17.16 2.42 6.86
C ILE A 236 18.33 3.40 6.73
N LEU A 237 18.58 4.12 7.82
CA LEU A 237 19.77 4.94 7.99
C LEU A 237 20.83 4.13 8.73
N HIS A 238 22.02 4.00 8.17
CA HIS A 238 23.13 3.28 8.82
C HIS A 238 24.45 4.02 8.67
N SER A 239 25.39 3.79 9.58
CA SER A 239 26.71 4.42 9.53
C SER A 239 27.82 3.51 8.99
N ASP A 240 27.55 2.23 8.79
CA ASP A 240 28.49 1.24 8.25
C ASP A 240 28.06 0.80 6.85
N PRO A 241 28.90 0.97 5.81
CA PRO A 241 28.60 0.49 4.47
C PRO A 241 28.31 -1.00 4.35
N ASN A 242 28.77 -1.83 5.31
CA ASN A 242 28.46 -3.25 5.34
C ASN A 242 27.02 -3.58 5.74
N LEU A 243 26.25 -2.60 6.21
CA LEU A 243 24.83 -2.73 6.55
C LEU A 243 23.89 -2.29 5.41
N CYS A 244 24.42 -2.07 4.20
CA CYS A 244 23.63 -1.62 3.05
C CYS A 244 22.56 -2.61 2.57
N ASP A 245 22.63 -3.85 3.00
CA ASP A 245 21.68 -4.92 2.71
C ASP A 245 20.61 -5.10 3.80
N VAL A 246 20.75 -4.41 4.92
CA VAL A 246 19.78 -4.46 6.02
C VAL A 246 18.53 -3.70 5.65
N ARG A 247 17.37 -4.35 5.76
CA ARG A 247 16.07 -3.78 5.46
C ARG A 247 15.08 -4.15 6.55
N MET A 248 14.05 -3.35 6.71
CA MET A 248 12.92 -3.75 7.54
C MET A 248 12.08 -4.78 6.80
N ARG A 249 11.58 -5.80 7.52
CA ARG A 249 10.57 -6.71 6.96
C ARG A 249 9.41 -5.89 6.43
N PRO A 250 8.98 -6.09 5.17
CA PRO A 250 7.92 -5.28 4.58
C PRO A 250 6.61 -5.43 5.37
N ILE A 251 5.97 -4.30 5.60
CA ILE A 251 4.62 -4.23 6.16
C ILE A 251 3.63 -4.31 4.99
N ASN A 252 2.69 -5.24 5.06
CA ASN A 252 1.63 -5.35 4.07
C ASN A 252 0.57 -4.27 4.34
N PHE A 253 0.65 -3.18 3.61
CA PHE A 253 -0.40 -2.15 3.64
C PHE A 253 -1.63 -2.61 2.85
N PRO A 254 -2.84 -2.18 3.27
CA PRO A 254 -4.03 -2.38 2.45
C PRO A 254 -3.84 -1.77 1.06
N LYS A 255 -4.33 -2.46 0.04
CA LYS A 255 -4.26 -1.97 -1.34
C LYS A 255 -5.20 -0.77 -1.52
N PRO A 256 -4.78 0.28 -2.24
CA PRO A 256 -5.65 1.41 -2.55
C PRO A 256 -6.71 1.02 -3.56
N MET A 257 -7.98 0.92 -3.11
CA MET A 257 -9.09 0.42 -3.92
C MET A 257 -9.86 1.51 -4.65
N PHE A 258 -10.03 2.69 -4.02
CA PHE A 258 -10.78 3.78 -4.63
C PHE A 258 -9.88 4.66 -5.49
N GLY A 259 -10.30 4.96 -6.72
CA GLY A 259 -9.55 5.76 -7.68
C GLY A 259 -10.34 6.90 -8.31
N LEU A 260 -9.67 8.03 -8.56
CA LEU A 260 -10.18 9.13 -9.37
C LEU A 260 -9.17 9.52 -10.44
N ALA A 261 -9.66 9.73 -11.64
CA ALA A 261 -8.89 10.37 -12.70
C ALA A 261 -8.73 11.85 -12.37
N ILE A 262 -7.52 12.39 -12.56
CA ILE A 262 -7.23 13.79 -12.29
C ILE A 262 -6.53 14.45 -13.48
N ALA A 263 -6.85 15.70 -13.69
CA ALA A 263 -6.15 16.58 -14.62
C ALA A 263 -5.94 17.96 -14.00
N PRO A 264 -4.87 18.69 -14.32
CA PRO A 264 -4.68 20.03 -13.79
C PRO A 264 -5.77 20.98 -14.33
N SER A 265 -6.31 21.84 -13.46
CA SER A 265 -7.33 22.81 -13.87
C SER A 265 -6.78 23.88 -14.85
N ARG A 266 -5.46 24.08 -14.89
CA ARG A 266 -4.79 25.03 -15.75
C ARG A 266 -3.78 24.33 -16.64
N ARG A 267 -3.77 24.66 -17.93
CA ARG A 267 -2.72 24.19 -18.85
C ARG A 267 -1.35 24.68 -18.38
N GLY A 268 -0.37 23.78 -18.39
CA GLY A 268 1.02 24.06 -17.97
C GLY A 268 1.32 23.67 -16.53
N ASP A 269 0.31 23.26 -15.75
CA ASP A 269 0.52 22.74 -14.37
C ASP A 269 0.80 21.22 -14.34
N GLU A 270 0.96 20.53 -15.49
CA GLU A 270 1.18 19.08 -15.58
C GLU A 270 2.45 18.65 -14.84
N ALA A 271 3.57 19.34 -15.11
CA ALA A 271 4.84 19.04 -14.45
C ALA A 271 4.75 19.28 -12.93
N ARG A 272 4.12 20.37 -12.54
CA ARG A 272 3.90 20.72 -11.14
C ARG A 272 2.98 19.70 -10.44
N MET A 273 1.96 19.20 -11.12
CA MET A 273 1.10 18.13 -10.61
C MET A 273 1.92 16.87 -10.33
N GLY A 274 2.79 16.47 -11.26
CA GLY A 274 3.70 15.34 -11.07
C GLY A 274 4.61 15.50 -9.84
N GLU A 275 5.20 16.68 -9.65
CA GLU A 275 6.04 16.97 -8.47
C GLU A 275 5.26 16.89 -7.16
N VAL A 276 4.04 17.44 -7.13
CA VAL A 276 3.18 17.41 -5.94
C VAL A 276 2.75 15.98 -5.62
N LEU A 277 2.35 15.20 -6.63
CA LEU A 277 1.99 13.79 -6.46
C LEU A 277 3.16 12.96 -5.93
N ASN A 278 4.36 13.16 -6.44
CA ASN A 278 5.57 12.47 -5.95
C ASN A 278 5.88 12.81 -4.48
N LYS A 279 5.69 14.08 -4.07
CA LYS A 279 5.81 14.46 -2.66
C LYS A 279 4.79 13.75 -1.78
N MET A 280 3.53 13.69 -2.22
CA MET A 280 2.47 13.01 -1.46
C MET A 280 2.66 11.51 -1.39
N LEU A 281 3.09 10.86 -2.47
CA LEU A 281 3.47 9.45 -2.49
C LEU A 281 4.59 9.12 -1.49
N SER A 282 5.55 10.04 -1.32
CA SER A 282 6.63 9.86 -0.34
C SER A 282 6.17 9.91 1.12
N GLU A 283 4.99 10.51 1.38
CA GLU A 283 4.41 10.63 2.72
C GLU A 283 3.45 9.49 3.06
N ASP A 284 2.80 8.93 2.06
CA ASP A 284 1.70 7.98 2.25
C ASP A 284 1.92 6.69 1.44
N PRO A 285 2.33 5.59 2.07
CA PRO A 285 2.53 4.31 1.41
C PRO A 285 1.24 3.62 0.95
N THR A 286 0.07 4.13 1.37
CA THR A 286 -1.25 3.59 0.98
C THR A 286 -1.89 4.34 -0.19
N MET A 287 -1.19 5.34 -0.72
CA MET A 287 -1.56 6.06 -1.94
C MET A 287 -0.85 5.45 -3.15
N ALA A 288 -1.52 5.41 -4.29
CA ALA A 288 -0.92 5.06 -5.57
C ALA A 288 -1.29 6.09 -6.64
N VAL A 289 -0.43 6.22 -7.63
CA VAL A 289 -0.67 7.06 -8.82
C VAL A 289 -0.32 6.24 -10.04
N ASP A 290 -1.31 6.03 -10.90
CA ASP A 290 -1.16 5.33 -12.17
C ASP A 290 -1.24 6.34 -13.32
N HIS A 291 -0.36 6.24 -14.29
CA HIS A 291 -0.43 7.04 -15.50
C HIS A 291 -0.58 6.12 -16.71
N ASP A 292 -1.75 6.17 -17.34
CA ASP A 292 -2.00 5.48 -18.61
C ASP A 292 -1.59 6.38 -19.77
N ALA A 293 -0.49 6.04 -20.44
CA ALA A 293 0.02 6.82 -21.56
C ALA A 293 -0.87 6.75 -22.81
N VAL A 294 -1.66 5.66 -22.98
CA VAL A 294 -2.57 5.48 -24.11
C VAL A 294 -3.79 6.38 -23.98
N LEU A 295 -4.37 6.39 -22.78
CA LEU A 295 -5.52 7.24 -22.47
C LEU A 295 -5.11 8.66 -22.10
N ASN A 296 -3.80 8.92 -21.92
CA ASN A 296 -3.23 10.16 -21.39
C ASN A 296 -3.94 10.60 -20.09
N GLU A 297 -4.20 9.64 -19.23
CA GLU A 297 -4.94 9.82 -17.99
C GLU A 297 -4.07 9.53 -16.77
N THR A 298 -4.16 10.37 -15.75
CA THR A 298 -3.53 10.14 -14.45
C THR A 298 -4.60 9.80 -13.44
N VAL A 299 -4.48 8.64 -12.80
CA VAL A 299 -5.42 8.15 -11.78
C VAL A 299 -4.72 8.14 -10.42
N ILE A 300 -5.28 8.84 -9.44
CA ILE A 300 -4.88 8.70 -8.04
C ILE A 300 -5.75 7.66 -7.37
N ARG A 301 -5.13 6.82 -6.55
CA ARG A 301 -5.83 5.80 -5.77
C ARG A 301 -5.54 5.96 -4.28
N GLY A 302 -6.53 5.68 -3.48
CA GLY A 302 -6.44 5.64 -2.02
C GLY A 302 -7.32 4.53 -1.45
N LEU A 303 -7.25 4.33 -0.14
CA LEU A 303 -8.01 3.28 0.54
C LEU A 303 -9.53 3.47 0.44
N THR A 304 -9.98 4.72 0.48
CA THR A 304 -11.40 5.10 0.46
C THR A 304 -11.60 6.39 -0.33
N GLU A 305 -12.84 6.69 -0.67
CA GLU A 305 -13.20 7.99 -1.27
C GLU A 305 -12.76 9.18 -0.40
N MET A 306 -12.97 9.09 0.93
CA MET A 306 -12.56 10.12 1.87
C MET A 306 -11.05 10.32 1.90
N HIS A 307 -10.28 9.25 1.78
CA HIS A 307 -8.82 9.31 1.67
C HIS A 307 -8.41 10.11 0.42
N VAL A 308 -8.94 9.77 -0.75
CA VAL A 308 -8.63 10.48 -2.00
C VAL A 308 -9.09 11.94 -1.94
N ARG A 309 -10.25 12.23 -1.39
CA ARG A 309 -10.71 13.61 -1.16
C ARG A 309 -9.75 14.40 -0.25
N SER A 310 -9.27 13.79 0.82
CA SER A 310 -8.25 14.41 1.69
C SER A 310 -6.95 14.71 0.95
N ILE A 311 -6.53 13.82 0.04
CA ILE A 311 -5.37 14.05 -0.83
C ILE A 311 -5.59 15.29 -1.70
N LEU A 312 -6.75 15.39 -2.36
CA LEU A 312 -7.11 16.52 -3.21
C LEU A 312 -7.17 17.84 -2.44
N ASP A 313 -7.76 17.83 -1.24
CA ASP A 313 -7.81 19.00 -0.35
C ASP A 313 -6.40 19.45 0.05
N ARG A 314 -5.50 18.52 0.35
CA ARG A 314 -4.10 18.81 0.64
C ARG A 314 -3.38 19.41 -0.57
N MET A 315 -3.62 18.91 -1.78
CA MET A 315 -3.09 19.49 -3.02
C MET A 315 -3.52 20.95 -3.16
N LYS A 316 -4.79 21.23 -2.92
CA LYS A 316 -5.36 22.59 -2.98
C LYS A 316 -4.82 23.50 -1.89
N VAL A 317 -4.87 23.06 -0.63
CA VAL A 317 -4.53 23.90 0.54
C VAL A 317 -3.02 24.11 0.68
N ASN A 318 -2.23 23.04 0.63
CA ASN A 318 -0.80 23.11 0.92
C ASN A 318 0.02 23.52 -0.31
N PHE A 319 -0.35 22.99 -1.47
CA PHE A 319 0.42 23.20 -2.70
C PHE A 319 -0.22 24.20 -3.67
N LYS A 320 -1.40 24.76 -3.34
CA LYS A 320 -2.14 25.71 -4.20
C LYS A 320 -2.34 25.17 -5.62
N LEU A 321 -2.55 23.86 -5.73
CA LEU A 321 -2.79 23.17 -7.00
C LEU A 321 -4.23 22.67 -7.05
N GLU A 322 -5.01 23.18 -7.98
CA GLU A 322 -6.37 22.72 -8.23
C GLU A 322 -6.38 21.74 -9.40
N VAL A 323 -7.12 20.66 -9.24
CA VAL A 323 -7.30 19.62 -10.26
C VAL A 323 -8.78 19.40 -10.55
N VAL A 324 -9.08 18.96 -11.76
CA VAL A 324 -10.40 18.46 -12.16
C VAL A 324 -10.40 16.96 -11.97
N THR A 325 -11.47 16.42 -11.42
CA THR A 325 -11.63 14.99 -11.16
C THR A 325 -12.67 14.37 -12.08
N GLY A 326 -12.46 13.10 -12.40
CA GLY A 326 -13.42 12.29 -13.17
C GLY A 326 -13.34 10.82 -12.75
N THR A 327 -14.28 10.03 -13.26
CA THR A 327 -14.21 8.56 -13.14
C THR A 327 -13.05 8.05 -14.01
N PRO A 328 -12.20 7.14 -13.50
CA PRO A 328 -11.15 6.54 -14.30
C PRO A 328 -11.71 5.81 -15.53
N SER A 329 -11.07 6.01 -16.66
CA SER A 329 -11.47 5.34 -17.90
C SER A 329 -11.17 3.85 -17.81
N VAL A 330 -12.08 3.02 -18.32
CA VAL A 330 -11.86 1.58 -18.41
C VAL A 330 -10.94 1.28 -19.60
N PRO A 331 -9.80 0.58 -19.40
CA PRO A 331 -8.83 0.33 -20.47
C PRO A 331 -9.31 -0.80 -21.39
N TYR A 332 -10.34 -0.54 -22.18
CA TYR A 332 -10.80 -1.47 -23.20
C TYR A 332 -9.70 -1.77 -24.22
N ARG A 333 -9.79 -2.91 -24.86
CA ARG A 333 -8.92 -3.35 -25.96
C ARG A 333 -9.79 -3.86 -27.12
N GLU A 334 -9.19 -3.92 -28.29
CA GLU A 334 -9.81 -4.57 -29.44
C GLU A 334 -9.02 -5.85 -29.80
N THR A 335 -9.69 -6.81 -30.42
CA THR A 335 -9.08 -8.03 -30.91
C THR A 335 -9.89 -8.59 -32.10
N ILE A 336 -9.39 -9.62 -32.71
CA ILE A 336 -10.08 -10.35 -33.79
C ILE A 336 -10.51 -11.74 -33.35
N THR A 337 -11.51 -12.30 -34.00
CA THR A 337 -12.03 -13.65 -33.69
C THR A 337 -12.06 -14.59 -34.91
N ALA A 338 -11.96 -14.07 -36.10
CA ALA A 338 -11.85 -14.91 -37.30
C ALA A 338 -10.41 -15.43 -37.43
N PRO A 339 -10.23 -16.70 -37.89
CA PRO A 339 -8.91 -17.28 -38.04
C PRO A 339 -8.08 -16.64 -39.15
N GLU A 340 -8.71 -16.04 -40.15
CA GLU A 340 -8.03 -15.37 -41.25
C GLU A 340 -8.77 -14.13 -41.73
N GLY A 341 -8.01 -13.06 -41.96
CA GLY A 341 -8.43 -11.90 -42.72
C GLY A 341 -7.28 -11.48 -43.62
N HIS A 342 -7.53 -11.21 -44.89
CA HIS A 342 -6.50 -10.70 -45.80
C HIS A 342 -6.99 -9.53 -46.61
N ALA A 343 -6.09 -8.62 -46.94
CA ALA A 343 -6.41 -7.47 -47.75
C ALA A 343 -5.23 -7.04 -48.63
N ARG A 344 -5.58 -6.36 -49.72
CA ARG A 344 -4.64 -5.76 -50.64
C ARG A 344 -4.85 -4.27 -50.69
N HIS A 345 -3.76 -3.50 -50.52
CA HIS A 345 -3.81 -2.08 -50.74
C HIS A 345 -2.92 -1.64 -51.90
N LYS A 346 -3.48 -0.85 -52.81
CA LYS A 346 -2.77 -0.20 -53.90
C LYS A 346 -3.19 1.25 -53.98
N LYS A 347 -2.24 2.17 -53.84
CA LYS A 347 -2.45 3.61 -54.03
C LYS A 347 -1.50 4.14 -55.11
N GLN A 348 -2.08 4.72 -56.15
CA GLN A 348 -1.32 5.46 -57.15
C GLN A 348 -1.88 6.88 -57.22
N THR A 349 -1.08 7.86 -56.86
CA THR A 349 -1.50 9.28 -56.85
C THR A 349 -0.69 10.05 -57.92
N GLY A 350 -1.38 10.94 -58.64
CA GLY A 350 -0.70 11.88 -59.57
C GLY A 350 0.13 12.92 -58.75
N GLY A 351 1.36 13.05 -59.09
CA GLY A 351 2.36 13.91 -58.39
C GLY A 351 3.65 13.13 -58.18
N ALA A 352 4.51 13.50 -57.22
CA ALA A 352 5.67 12.66 -56.84
C ALA A 352 5.14 11.29 -56.44
N GLY A 353 5.29 10.24 -57.29
CA GLY A 353 4.64 8.97 -57.17
C GLY A 353 4.91 8.28 -55.84
N GLN A 354 3.87 7.81 -55.23
CA GLN A 354 3.94 6.92 -54.07
C GLN A 354 3.22 5.63 -54.41
N PHE A 355 4.01 4.57 -54.58
CA PHE A 355 3.49 3.25 -54.88
C PHE A 355 3.88 2.23 -53.84
N GLY A 356 2.88 1.52 -53.30
CA GLY A 356 3.09 0.39 -52.39
C GLY A 356 1.86 -0.51 -52.48
N GLU A 357 2.09 -1.80 -52.70
CA GLU A 357 1.05 -2.83 -52.67
C GLU A 357 1.49 -3.89 -51.68
N VAL A 358 0.61 -4.20 -50.71
CA VAL A 358 0.89 -5.10 -49.60
C VAL A 358 -0.28 -6.05 -49.41
N TYR A 359 0.04 -7.32 -49.26
CA TYR A 359 -0.91 -8.35 -48.90
C TYR A 359 -0.61 -8.86 -47.50
N LEU A 360 -1.57 -8.74 -46.59
CA LEU A 360 -1.49 -9.17 -45.21
C LEU A 360 -2.48 -10.29 -44.94
N ARG A 361 -2.07 -11.25 -44.11
CA ARG A 361 -2.93 -12.22 -43.46
C ARG A 361 -2.87 -11.93 -41.96
N ILE A 362 -4.02 -11.96 -41.30
CA ILE A 362 -4.12 -11.75 -39.87
C ILE A 362 -4.82 -12.93 -39.21
N GLU A 363 -4.31 -13.32 -38.04
CA GLU A 363 -4.80 -14.48 -37.30
C GLU A 363 -4.90 -14.07 -35.80
N PRO A 364 -5.93 -14.56 -35.07
CA PRO A 364 -5.98 -14.33 -33.63
C PRO A 364 -4.90 -15.11 -32.91
N LEU A 365 -4.31 -14.51 -31.89
CA LEU A 365 -3.42 -15.14 -30.92
C LEU A 365 -4.18 -15.50 -29.63
N GLU A 366 -3.54 -16.29 -28.77
CA GLU A 366 -4.05 -16.53 -27.41
C GLU A 366 -4.12 -15.25 -26.60
N ARG A 367 -5.03 -15.23 -25.61
CA ARG A 367 -5.20 -14.05 -24.76
C ARG A 367 -3.92 -13.70 -23.99
N GLY A 368 -3.46 -12.44 -24.15
CA GLY A 368 -2.26 -11.93 -23.54
C GLY A 368 -0.98 -12.16 -24.34
N ALA A 369 -1.06 -12.75 -25.52
CA ALA A 369 0.11 -12.96 -26.39
C ALA A 369 0.58 -11.65 -27.08
N GLY A 370 -0.29 -10.63 -27.13
CA GLY A 370 0.08 -9.31 -27.63
C GLY A 370 0.09 -9.21 -29.16
N PHE A 371 1.24 -8.94 -29.76
CA PHE A 371 1.37 -8.73 -31.19
C PHE A 371 2.57 -9.45 -31.76
N GLU A 372 2.35 -10.17 -32.87
CA GLU A 372 3.39 -10.81 -33.66
C GLU A 372 3.37 -10.32 -35.11
N PHE A 373 4.54 -10.06 -35.67
CA PHE A 373 4.71 -9.71 -37.09
C PHE A 373 5.64 -10.70 -37.78
N HIS A 374 5.18 -11.28 -38.88
CA HIS A 374 5.91 -12.26 -39.65
C HIS A 374 6.07 -11.83 -41.11
N ASP A 375 7.27 -12.05 -41.65
CA ASP A 375 7.61 -11.82 -43.02
C ASP A 375 7.70 -13.17 -43.79
N GLU A 376 6.78 -13.41 -44.69
CA GLU A 376 6.75 -14.56 -45.58
C GLU A 376 6.92 -14.16 -47.07
N VAL A 377 7.37 -12.93 -47.33
CA VAL A 377 7.53 -12.41 -48.71
C VAL A 377 8.60 -13.20 -49.45
N LYS A 378 8.24 -13.71 -50.62
CA LYS A 378 9.15 -14.46 -51.50
C LYS A 378 9.50 -13.67 -52.77
N GLY A 379 10.70 -13.93 -53.31
CA GLY A 379 11.10 -13.38 -54.60
C GLY A 379 11.41 -11.89 -54.62
N GLY A 380 11.52 -11.23 -53.44
CA GLY A 380 11.90 -9.79 -53.33
C GLY A 380 10.86 -8.83 -53.93
N VAL A 381 9.60 -9.21 -54.00
CA VAL A 381 8.49 -8.38 -54.51
C VAL A 381 8.28 -7.11 -53.67
N ILE A 382 8.59 -7.20 -52.37
CA ILE A 382 8.81 -6.06 -51.48
C ILE A 382 10.27 -6.10 -51.09
N PRO A 383 11.05 -5.02 -51.30
CA PRO A 383 12.42 -4.94 -50.82
C PRO A 383 12.50 -5.12 -49.31
N PHE A 384 13.44 -5.91 -48.82
CA PHE A 384 13.58 -6.24 -47.38
C PHE A 384 13.65 -5.02 -46.46
N ASN A 385 14.30 -3.96 -46.93
CA ASN A 385 14.40 -2.69 -46.20
C ASN A 385 13.06 -1.92 -46.05
N LEU A 386 12.01 -2.32 -46.79
CA LEU A 386 10.67 -1.73 -46.73
C LEU A 386 9.67 -2.55 -45.90
N ILE A 387 10.00 -3.77 -45.49
CA ILE A 387 9.18 -4.61 -44.61
C ILE A 387 8.96 -3.93 -43.25
N PRO A 388 9.96 -3.31 -42.60
CA PRO A 388 9.75 -2.55 -41.33
C PRO A 388 8.79 -1.37 -41.52
N ALA A 389 8.68 -0.79 -42.72
CA ALA A 389 7.72 0.27 -42.98
C ALA A 389 6.27 -0.26 -43.03
N VAL A 390 6.06 -1.49 -43.53
CA VAL A 390 4.75 -2.16 -43.45
C VAL A 390 4.37 -2.39 -41.98
N GLU A 391 5.27 -2.95 -41.18
CA GLU A 391 5.06 -3.18 -39.76
C GLU A 391 4.72 -1.87 -39.02
N LYS A 392 5.45 -0.78 -39.30
CA LYS A 392 5.16 0.54 -38.71
C LYS A 392 3.73 0.98 -39.04
N GLY A 393 3.27 0.81 -40.28
CA GLY A 393 1.89 1.12 -40.68
C GLY A 393 0.84 0.28 -39.95
N VAL A 394 1.15 -1.00 -39.68
CA VAL A 394 0.30 -1.90 -38.89
C VAL A 394 0.26 -1.42 -37.41
N ARG A 395 1.41 -1.09 -36.82
CA ARG A 395 1.48 -0.61 -35.43
C ARG A 395 0.70 0.68 -35.20
N GLU A 396 0.69 1.60 -36.15
CA GLU A 396 -0.13 2.82 -36.07
C GLU A 396 -1.63 2.50 -35.91
N VAL A 397 -2.11 1.43 -36.56
CA VAL A 397 -3.52 0.99 -36.43
C VAL A 397 -3.75 0.22 -35.13
N LEU A 398 -2.76 -0.62 -34.72
CA LEU A 398 -2.83 -1.31 -33.44
C LEU A 398 -3.02 -0.32 -32.29
N ASP A 399 -2.28 0.77 -32.29
CA ASP A 399 -2.35 1.78 -31.24
C ASP A 399 -3.63 2.63 -31.32
N SER A 400 -4.13 2.91 -32.54
CA SER A 400 -5.32 3.76 -32.75
C SER A 400 -6.65 3.02 -32.70
N GLY A 401 -6.64 1.68 -32.76
CA GLY A 401 -7.85 0.85 -32.81
C GLY A 401 -8.60 0.90 -34.14
N TYR A 402 -9.64 0.12 -34.21
CA TYR A 402 -10.51 -0.01 -35.42
C TYR A 402 -11.98 0.20 -35.14
N LEU A 403 -12.58 -0.44 -34.11
CA LEU A 403 -14.01 -0.35 -33.79
C LEU A 403 -14.37 0.92 -33.02
N ALA A 404 -13.68 1.19 -31.95
CA ALA A 404 -13.98 2.25 -31.00
C ALA A 404 -12.77 3.09 -30.60
N GLY A 405 -11.63 2.84 -31.22
CA GLY A 405 -10.39 3.59 -30.94
C GLY A 405 -9.57 3.03 -29.79
N TYR A 406 -9.83 1.78 -29.37
CA TYR A 406 -9.04 1.11 -28.35
C TYR A 406 -7.89 0.34 -28.97
N PRO A 407 -6.72 0.28 -28.33
CA PRO A 407 -5.58 -0.49 -28.85
C PRO A 407 -5.96 -1.95 -29.15
N ILE A 408 -5.48 -2.46 -30.29
CA ILE A 408 -5.71 -3.84 -30.72
C ILE A 408 -4.62 -4.72 -30.13
N GLN A 409 -4.99 -5.88 -29.63
CA GLN A 409 -4.06 -6.88 -29.08
C GLN A 409 -4.44 -8.31 -29.51
N ASP A 410 -3.51 -9.24 -29.25
CA ASP A 410 -3.66 -10.69 -29.53
C ASP A 410 -3.89 -10.98 -31.01
N VAL A 411 -3.05 -10.33 -31.83
CA VAL A 411 -3.13 -10.44 -33.32
C VAL A 411 -1.75 -10.77 -33.89
N LYS A 412 -1.71 -11.80 -34.73
CA LYS A 412 -0.57 -12.10 -35.57
C LYS A 412 -0.81 -11.54 -36.97
N VAL A 413 0.15 -10.82 -37.50
CA VAL A 413 0.12 -10.23 -38.82
C VAL A 413 1.24 -10.83 -39.65
N THR A 414 0.90 -11.42 -40.78
CA THR A 414 1.85 -12.00 -41.74
C THR A 414 1.79 -11.23 -43.06
N VAL A 415 2.90 -10.62 -43.47
CA VAL A 415 3.06 -10.08 -44.80
C VAL A 415 3.56 -11.19 -45.70
N TYR A 416 2.82 -11.54 -46.77
CA TYR A 416 3.14 -12.69 -47.60
C TYR A 416 3.37 -12.35 -49.06
N ASP A 417 2.87 -11.21 -49.57
CA ASP A 417 3.04 -10.78 -50.95
C ASP A 417 2.93 -9.24 -51.06
N GLY A 418 3.31 -8.71 -52.22
CA GLY A 418 3.20 -7.27 -52.47
C GLY A 418 3.77 -6.91 -53.84
N LYS A 419 3.86 -5.59 -54.07
CA LYS A 419 4.47 -5.07 -55.29
C LYS A 419 5.17 -3.74 -55.00
N SER A 420 6.40 -3.59 -55.49
CA SER A 420 7.16 -2.38 -55.45
C SER A 420 7.39 -1.79 -56.83
N HIS A 421 7.63 -0.48 -56.90
CA HIS A 421 8.03 0.22 -58.11
C HIS A 421 9.42 0.82 -57.91
N PRO A 422 10.33 0.65 -58.88
CA PRO A 422 11.75 1.02 -58.69
C PRO A 422 12.01 2.49 -58.28
N VAL A 423 11.11 3.39 -58.66
CA VAL A 423 11.27 4.84 -58.42
C VAL A 423 10.30 5.38 -57.36
N ASP A 424 9.06 4.86 -57.31
CA ASP A 424 7.98 5.44 -56.52
C ASP A 424 7.76 4.73 -55.16
N SER A 425 8.46 3.62 -54.91
CA SER A 425 8.34 2.88 -53.64
C SER A 425 9.31 3.45 -52.61
N LYS A 426 8.73 4.24 -51.68
CA LYS A 426 9.41 4.84 -50.54
C LYS A 426 8.81 4.32 -49.25
N GLU A 427 9.52 4.47 -48.13
CA GLU A 427 9.08 4.07 -46.80
C GLU A 427 7.65 4.57 -46.50
N VAL A 428 7.35 5.85 -46.74
CA VAL A 428 6.03 6.45 -46.50
C VAL A 428 4.91 5.75 -47.30
N ALA A 429 5.21 5.29 -48.50
CA ALA A 429 4.22 4.56 -49.32
C ALA A 429 3.88 3.19 -48.69
N PHE A 430 4.88 2.49 -48.16
CA PHE A 430 4.67 1.18 -47.53
C PHE A 430 4.07 1.28 -46.11
N VAL A 431 4.36 2.36 -45.35
CA VAL A 431 3.62 2.67 -44.12
C VAL A 431 2.12 2.86 -44.44
N ALA A 432 1.80 3.69 -45.44
CA ALA A 432 0.40 3.91 -45.84
C ALA A 432 -0.27 2.66 -46.41
N ALA A 433 0.46 1.82 -47.16
CA ALA A 433 -0.05 0.58 -47.73
C ALA A 433 -0.29 -0.45 -46.63
N GLY A 434 0.66 -0.66 -45.69
CA GLY A 434 0.51 -1.54 -44.54
C GLY A 434 -0.67 -1.18 -43.66
N ARG A 435 -0.77 0.13 -43.32
CA ARG A 435 -1.90 0.67 -42.56
C ARG A 435 -3.24 0.33 -43.20
N LYS A 436 -3.41 0.57 -44.51
CA LYS A 436 -4.68 0.32 -45.21
C LYS A 436 -4.95 -1.16 -45.39
N ALA A 437 -3.94 -1.95 -45.71
CA ALA A 437 -4.11 -3.40 -45.83
C ALA A 437 -4.54 -4.00 -44.49
N PHE A 438 -3.99 -3.52 -43.39
CA PHE A 438 -4.40 -3.99 -42.06
C PHE A 438 -5.84 -3.60 -41.70
N LEU A 439 -6.25 -2.35 -42.00
CA LEU A 439 -7.64 -1.91 -41.82
C LEU A 439 -8.63 -2.75 -42.64
N ASP A 440 -8.29 -3.06 -43.89
CA ASP A 440 -9.12 -3.90 -44.74
C ASP A 440 -9.19 -5.34 -44.21
N ALA A 441 -8.09 -5.88 -43.70
CA ALA A 441 -8.05 -7.20 -43.07
C ALA A 441 -8.92 -7.25 -41.80
N LEU A 442 -8.85 -6.20 -40.96
CA LEU A 442 -9.67 -6.09 -39.75
C LEU A 442 -11.16 -6.07 -40.04
N ALA A 443 -11.58 -5.43 -41.16
CA ALA A 443 -12.99 -5.39 -41.56
C ALA A 443 -13.57 -6.81 -41.79
N ASN A 444 -12.75 -7.76 -42.21
CA ASN A 444 -13.13 -9.14 -42.48
C ASN A 444 -12.89 -10.11 -41.30
N ALA A 445 -12.16 -9.71 -40.31
CA ALA A 445 -11.67 -10.54 -39.20
C ALA A 445 -12.58 -10.56 -37.96
N GLN A 446 -13.82 -10.07 -38.08
CA GLN A 446 -14.80 -10.00 -36.99
C GLN A 446 -14.22 -9.40 -35.70
N PRO A 447 -13.78 -8.14 -35.75
CA PRO A 447 -13.18 -7.50 -34.58
C PRO A 447 -14.18 -7.39 -33.44
N LYS A 448 -13.67 -7.52 -32.20
CA LYS A 448 -14.44 -7.43 -30.96
C LYS A 448 -13.72 -6.55 -29.92
N ILE A 449 -14.51 -5.95 -29.04
CA ILE A 449 -14.01 -5.23 -27.87
C ILE A 449 -13.79 -6.21 -26.72
N LEU A 450 -12.65 -6.11 -26.08
CA LEU A 450 -12.31 -6.79 -24.84
C LEU A 450 -12.49 -5.83 -23.67
N GLU A 451 -13.16 -6.31 -22.63
CA GLU A 451 -13.24 -5.61 -21.36
C GLU A 451 -12.26 -6.24 -20.34
N PRO A 452 -11.62 -5.43 -19.47
CA PRO A 452 -10.75 -5.97 -18.43
C PRO A 452 -11.60 -6.64 -17.35
N ILE A 453 -11.27 -7.90 -17.07
CA ILE A 453 -11.83 -8.65 -15.95
C ILE A 453 -10.83 -8.61 -14.81
N VAL A 454 -11.30 -8.21 -13.62
CA VAL A 454 -10.48 -8.12 -12.41
C VAL A 454 -10.86 -9.18 -11.40
N ARG A 455 -9.88 -9.64 -10.64
CA ARG A 455 -10.11 -10.47 -9.45
C ARG A 455 -10.52 -9.58 -8.30
N ILE A 456 -11.58 -9.97 -7.60
CA ILE A 456 -12.11 -9.27 -6.44
C ILE A 456 -12.03 -10.15 -5.20
N GLU A 457 -11.67 -9.55 -4.07
CA GLU A 457 -11.66 -10.15 -2.75
C GLU A 457 -12.47 -9.23 -1.83
N ILE A 458 -13.55 -9.73 -1.23
CA ILE A 458 -14.44 -8.97 -0.37
C ILE A 458 -14.49 -9.62 1.00
N THR A 459 -14.08 -8.91 2.03
CA THR A 459 -14.20 -9.34 3.42
C THR A 459 -15.37 -8.62 4.08
N ALA A 460 -16.32 -9.39 4.60
CA ALA A 460 -17.51 -8.86 5.26
C ALA A 460 -18.02 -9.83 6.34
N PRO A 461 -18.90 -9.38 7.26
CA PRO A 461 -19.60 -10.29 8.16
C PRO A 461 -20.38 -11.38 7.39
N ASP A 462 -20.34 -12.61 7.89
CA ASP A 462 -20.91 -13.81 7.24
C ASP A 462 -22.40 -13.67 6.90
N MET A 463 -23.14 -12.92 7.71
CA MET A 463 -24.57 -12.64 7.49
C MET A 463 -24.88 -11.96 6.15
N TYR A 464 -23.90 -11.24 5.54
CA TYR A 464 -24.07 -10.55 4.25
C TYR A 464 -23.63 -11.36 3.03
N MET A 465 -23.19 -12.61 3.23
CA MET A 465 -22.66 -13.44 2.13
C MET A 465 -23.65 -13.60 0.97
N GLY A 466 -24.92 -13.86 1.28
CA GLY A 466 -25.95 -14.04 0.25
C GLY A 466 -26.19 -12.77 -0.58
N ASP A 467 -26.22 -11.63 0.07
CA ASP A 467 -26.43 -10.34 -0.56
C ASP A 467 -25.26 -9.96 -1.46
N LEU A 468 -24.01 -10.17 -0.98
CA LEU A 468 -22.79 -9.90 -1.74
C LEU A 468 -22.65 -10.81 -2.96
N ALA A 469 -22.94 -12.11 -2.81
CA ALA A 469 -22.91 -13.03 -3.95
C ALA A 469 -23.97 -12.69 -5.00
N GLY A 470 -25.17 -12.28 -4.56
CA GLY A 470 -26.23 -11.79 -5.42
C GLY A 470 -25.89 -10.50 -6.13
N ASP A 471 -25.26 -9.54 -5.45
CA ASP A 471 -24.80 -8.29 -6.03
C ASP A 471 -23.69 -8.51 -7.07
N LEU A 472 -22.70 -9.35 -6.77
CA LEU A 472 -21.66 -9.73 -7.74
C LEU A 472 -22.26 -10.37 -9.00
N ALA A 473 -23.22 -11.26 -8.84
CA ALA A 473 -23.91 -11.88 -9.99
C ALA A 473 -24.66 -10.83 -10.83
N SER A 474 -25.30 -9.84 -10.19
CA SER A 474 -25.98 -8.74 -10.91
C SER A 474 -25.00 -7.87 -11.71
N ARG A 475 -23.75 -7.77 -11.27
CA ARG A 475 -22.63 -7.07 -11.91
C ARG A 475 -21.83 -7.93 -12.91
N ARG A 476 -22.42 -8.98 -13.43
CA ARG A 476 -21.77 -9.93 -14.34
C ARG A 476 -20.52 -10.60 -13.72
N GLY A 477 -20.41 -10.58 -12.38
CA GLY A 477 -19.34 -11.22 -11.64
C GLY A 477 -19.58 -12.71 -11.45
N GLN A 478 -18.51 -13.43 -11.19
CA GLN A 478 -18.53 -14.85 -10.89
C GLN A 478 -17.75 -15.13 -9.62
N VAL A 479 -18.42 -15.67 -8.61
CA VAL A 479 -17.79 -16.10 -7.35
C VAL A 479 -16.97 -17.35 -7.60
N SER A 480 -15.72 -17.35 -7.18
CA SER A 480 -14.77 -18.47 -7.35
C SER A 480 -14.56 -19.26 -6.05
N GLY A 481 -14.70 -18.63 -4.88
CA GLY A 481 -14.50 -19.25 -3.58
C GLY A 481 -14.99 -18.39 -2.43
N THR A 482 -15.12 -19.03 -1.26
CA THR A 482 -15.48 -18.37 -0.01
C THR A 482 -14.67 -19.00 1.12
N ASP A 483 -14.06 -18.18 1.98
CA ASP A 483 -13.29 -18.61 3.13
C ASP A 483 -13.80 -17.95 4.41
N SER A 484 -13.91 -18.72 5.51
CA SER A 484 -14.29 -18.19 6.80
C SER A 484 -13.08 -17.63 7.53
N LEU A 485 -13.21 -16.42 8.06
CA LEU A 485 -12.19 -15.73 8.82
C LEU A 485 -12.58 -15.65 10.31
N PRO A 486 -11.61 -15.47 11.23
CA PRO A 486 -11.90 -15.25 12.64
C PRO A 486 -12.81 -14.04 12.87
N GLY A 487 -13.64 -14.08 13.93
CA GLY A 487 -14.52 -12.98 14.32
C GLY A 487 -15.82 -12.89 13.51
N GLY A 488 -16.34 -14.01 12.96
CA GLY A 488 -17.59 -14.03 12.20
C GLY A 488 -17.50 -13.32 10.85
N LEU A 489 -16.27 -13.21 10.30
CA LEU A 489 -16.01 -12.65 8.99
C LEU A 489 -15.91 -13.75 7.94
N MET A 490 -16.21 -13.38 6.71
CA MET A 490 -16.06 -14.23 5.53
C MET A 490 -15.36 -13.46 4.41
N GLU A 491 -14.50 -14.13 3.68
CA GLU A 491 -13.89 -13.61 2.47
C GLU A 491 -14.54 -14.28 1.23
N ILE A 492 -15.00 -13.46 0.29
CA ILE A 492 -15.53 -13.90 -0.99
C ILE A 492 -14.52 -13.54 -2.06
N THR A 493 -14.08 -14.53 -2.83
CA THR A 493 -13.21 -14.33 -3.98
C THR A 493 -13.98 -14.53 -5.28
N GLY A 494 -13.70 -13.72 -6.28
CA GLY A 494 -14.38 -13.81 -7.55
C GLY A 494 -13.70 -13.02 -8.66
N VAL A 495 -14.35 -12.99 -9.81
CA VAL A 495 -13.97 -12.15 -10.95
C VAL A 495 -15.15 -11.32 -11.41
N VAL A 496 -14.89 -10.11 -11.86
CA VAL A 496 -15.93 -9.17 -12.29
C VAL A 496 -15.36 -8.20 -13.33
N PRO A 497 -16.14 -7.75 -14.31
CA PRO A 497 -15.71 -6.70 -15.25
C PRO A 497 -15.41 -5.41 -14.51
N LEU A 498 -14.27 -4.78 -14.81
CA LEU A 498 -13.86 -3.53 -14.16
C LEU A 498 -14.92 -2.41 -14.32
N SER A 499 -15.62 -2.38 -15.44
CA SER A 499 -16.68 -1.42 -15.72
C SER A 499 -17.86 -1.50 -14.74
N GLU A 500 -18.07 -2.64 -14.09
CA GLU A 500 -19.17 -2.86 -13.13
C GLU A 500 -18.82 -2.46 -11.70
N LEU A 501 -17.55 -2.08 -11.47
CA LEU A 501 -17.04 -1.70 -10.14
C LEU A 501 -17.02 -0.19 -9.89
N ASP A 502 -17.57 0.62 -10.82
CA ASP A 502 -17.66 2.05 -10.57
C ASP A 502 -18.61 2.33 -9.39
N GLY A 503 -18.07 3.00 -8.37
CA GLY A 503 -18.79 3.31 -7.14
C GLY A 503 -19.06 2.10 -6.20
N TYR A 504 -18.40 0.95 -6.43
CA TYR A 504 -18.56 -0.26 -5.59
C TYR A 504 -17.88 -0.13 -4.23
#